data_1046ab21d952e76a082d1fd37ca9ddd3
#
_entry.id   1046ab21d952e76a082d1fd37ca9ddd3
#
_cell.length_a   1.000
_cell.length_b   1.000
_cell.length_c   1.000
_cell.angle_alpha   90.00
_cell.angle_beta   90.00
_cell.angle_gamma   90.00
#
_symmetry.space_group_name_H-M   'P 1'
#
loop_
_entity.id
_entity.type
_entity.pdbx_description
1 polymer ?
#
loop_
_entity_poly.entity_id
_entity_poly.type
_entity_poly.pdbx_seq_one_letter_code
_entity_poly.pdbx_strand_id
1 'polypeptide(L)'
;MALNSSHVAVHYNAGFIVLSYLVSLVGCITTLELLQRRTSRRGLYNWYLLVASCICMGGIGIWSMHFIGNRAIVLNDGNAGSQILYSGGFTAASFFLPIVVLLVAFYLLGVVDRGNWYYIAASGLLTGTAVCGMHYVGQLGISNYNIGYHEQNVVGAAIISVVASFIALSVFFKLRDTWTDSWWKRSLCAAVLAGAVSGMHWTAAVGTVYHYRGTLKAPSTRSREQTVIVCAVLVSISRLQFDHG
;
A
#
# COMPACT_ATOMS: atom_id res chain seq x y z
N MET A 1 10.34 -34.84 22.97
CA MET A 1 10.10 -33.59 23.68
C MET A 1 9.37 -32.67 22.68
N ALA A 2 8.04 -32.61 22.78
CA ALA A 2 7.20 -31.84 21.85
C ALA A 2 7.46 -30.34 22.08
N LEU A 3 7.99 -29.65 21.09
CA LEU A 3 8.04 -28.19 21.07
C LEU A 3 6.61 -27.68 21.08
N ASN A 4 6.16 -27.20 22.23
CA ASN A 4 4.93 -26.48 22.40
C ASN A 4 5.00 -25.26 21.44
N SER A 5 4.26 -25.32 20.34
CA SER A 5 4.06 -24.19 19.42
C SER A 5 3.21 -23.15 20.14
N SER A 6 3.85 -22.34 20.99
CA SER A 6 3.19 -21.23 21.64
C SER A 6 2.76 -20.24 20.56
N HIS A 7 1.45 -20.22 20.27
CA HIS A 7 0.84 -19.17 19.49
C HIS A 7 1.18 -17.83 20.15
N VAL A 8 1.80 -16.95 19.39
CA VAL A 8 2.15 -15.60 19.87
C VAL A 8 0.86 -14.80 20.00
N ALA A 9 0.59 -14.27 21.19
CA ALA A 9 -0.54 -13.37 21.39
C ALA A 9 -0.36 -12.10 20.53
N VAL A 10 -1.40 -11.73 19.79
CA VAL A 10 -1.40 -10.59 18.88
C VAL A 10 -2.41 -9.57 19.39
N HIS A 11 -1.97 -8.35 19.62
CA HIS A 11 -2.81 -7.20 19.95
C HIS A 11 -2.65 -6.12 18.89
N TYR A 12 -3.65 -5.26 18.74
CA TYR A 12 -3.65 -4.20 17.73
C TYR A 12 -3.74 -2.82 18.37
N ASN A 13 -2.84 -1.92 18.00
CA ASN A 13 -2.85 -0.53 18.42
C ASN A 13 -3.70 0.31 17.46
N ALA A 14 -4.87 0.79 17.94
CA ALA A 14 -5.82 1.54 17.13
C ALA A 14 -5.22 2.85 16.56
N GLY A 15 -4.30 3.51 17.27
CA GLY A 15 -3.67 4.75 16.81
C GLY A 15 -2.88 4.53 15.52
N PHE A 16 -2.09 3.45 15.42
CA PHE A 16 -1.37 3.12 14.19
C PHE A 16 -2.28 2.62 13.07
N ILE A 17 -3.41 1.98 13.39
CA ILE A 17 -4.43 1.61 12.39
C ILE A 17 -4.97 2.87 11.71
N VAL A 18 -5.43 3.84 12.50
CA VAL A 18 -5.94 5.12 11.99
C VAL A 18 -4.86 5.87 11.22
N LEU A 19 -3.64 5.96 11.76
CA LEU A 19 -2.53 6.63 11.10
C LEU A 19 -2.19 6.00 9.75
N SER A 20 -2.17 4.67 9.65
CA SER A 20 -1.92 3.96 8.39
C SER A 20 -2.96 4.29 7.32
N TYR A 21 -4.24 4.34 7.70
CA TYR A 21 -5.32 4.74 6.80
C TYR A 21 -5.17 6.19 6.34
N LEU A 22 -4.87 7.12 7.24
CA LEU A 22 -4.69 8.53 6.90
C LEU A 22 -3.52 8.75 5.94
N VAL A 23 -2.41 8.04 6.13
CA VAL A 23 -1.26 8.08 5.21
C VAL A 23 -1.64 7.53 3.83
N SER A 24 -2.38 6.41 3.79
CA SER A 24 -2.90 5.87 2.53
C SER A 24 -3.82 6.88 1.83
N LEU A 25 -4.69 7.54 2.58
CA LEU A 25 -5.61 8.55 2.05
C LEU A 25 -4.86 9.72 1.40
N VAL A 26 -3.82 10.24 2.04
CA VAL A 26 -2.96 11.29 1.48
C VAL A 26 -2.31 10.82 0.17
N GLY A 27 -1.74 9.61 0.15
CA GLY A 27 -1.16 9.03 -1.05
C GLY A 27 -2.17 8.89 -2.20
N CYS A 28 -3.38 8.42 -1.89
CA CYS A 28 -4.46 8.26 -2.87
C CYS A 28 -4.98 9.60 -3.41
N ILE A 29 -5.20 10.60 -2.55
CA ILE A 29 -5.62 11.95 -2.98
C ILE A 29 -4.58 12.54 -3.92
N THR A 30 -3.31 12.54 -3.53
CA THR A 30 -2.22 13.07 -4.36
C THR A 30 -2.13 12.34 -5.69
N THR A 31 -2.27 11.02 -5.69
CA THR A 31 -2.26 10.21 -6.92
C THR A 31 -3.38 10.60 -7.88
N LEU A 32 -4.62 10.70 -7.40
CA LEU A 32 -5.75 11.06 -8.23
C LEU A 32 -5.65 12.49 -8.76
N GLU A 33 -5.11 13.42 -7.96
CA GLU A 33 -4.86 14.80 -8.39
C GLU A 33 -3.82 14.87 -9.52
N LEU A 34 -2.70 14.15 -9.38
CA LEU A 34 -1.68 14.07 -10.43
C LEU A 34 -2.20 13.41 -11.71
N LEU A 35 -2.99 12.33 -11.59
CA LEU A 35 -3.62 11.68 -12.74
C LEU A 35 -4.66 12.57 -13.42
N GLN A 36 -5.38 13.40 -12.67
CA GLN A 36 -6.34 14.37 -13.22
C GLN A 36 -5.67 15.42 -14.11
N ARG A 37 -4.48 15.88 -13.72
CA ARG A 37 -3.70 16.88 -14.47
C ARG A 37 -3.06 16.32 -15.74
N ARG A 38 -3.00 14.99 -15.92
CA ARG A 38 -2.46 14.38 -17.13
C ARG A 38 -3.35 14.65 -18.33
N THR A 39 -2.72 15.02 -19.45
CA THR A 39 -3.36 15.23 -20.75
C THR A 39 -2.98 14.11 -21.72
N SER A 40 -3.68 13.99 -22.84
CA SER A 40 -3.35 13.07 -23.93
C SER A 40 -2.09 13.47 -24.71
N ARG A 41 -1.50 14.64 -24.45
CA ARG A 41 -0.26 15.10 -25.11
C ARG A 41 0.94 14.28 -24.65
N ARG A 42 1.78 13.85 -25.59
CA ARG A 42 3.07 13.22 -25.28
C ARG A 42 4.08 14.31 -24.96
N GLY A 43 4.64 14.31 -23.73
CA GLY A 43 5.63 15.28 -23.28
C GLY A 43 6.23 14.91 -21.93
N LEU A 44 7.39 15.48 -21.61
CA LEU A 44 8.11 15.22 -20.36
C LEU A 44 7.26 15.50 -19.13
N TYR A 45 6.42 16.53 -19.17
CA TYR A 45 5.53 16.87 -18.08
C TYR A 45 4.50 15.75 -17.77
N ASN A 46 3.91 15.14 -18.80
CA ASN A 46 2.98 14.03 -18.63
C ASN A 46 3.68 12.76 -18.11
N TRP A 47 4.93 12.53 -18.48
CA TRP A 47 5.75 11.48 -17.91
C TRP A 47 6.08 11.74 -16.43
N TYR A 48 6.42 12.98 -16.09
CA TYR A 48 6.61 13.37 -14.70
C TYR A 48 5.35 13.12 -13.86
N LEU A 49 4.18 13.56 -14.33
CA LEU A 49 2.91 13.32 -13.63
C LEU A 49 2.60 11.83 -13.45
N LEU A 50 2.92 11.01 -14.47
CA LEU A 50 2.75 9.56 -14.39
C LEU A 50 3.65 8.94 -13.33
N VAL A 51 4.95 9.23 -13.37
CA VAL A 51 5.93 8.67 -12.43
C VAL A 51 5.63 9.15 -11.01
N ALA A 52 5.33 10.44 -10.84
CA ALA A 52 4.97 11.02 -9.55
C ALA A 52 3.70 10.36 -8.97
N SER A 53 2.67 10.12 -9.79
CA SER A 53 1.46 9.42 -9.35
C SER A 53 1.75 7.97 -8.90
N CYS A 54 2.65 7.26 -9.60
CA CYS A 54 3.06 5.92 -9.21
C CYS A 54 3.86 5.90 -7.90
N ILE A 55 4.72 6.89 -7.68
CA ILE A 55 5.47 7.04 -6.42
C ILE A 55 4.50 7.37 -5.27
N CYS A 56 3.55 8.29 -5.47
CA CYS A 56 2.56 8.62 -4.45
C CYS A 56 1.68 7.43 -4.10
N MET A 57 1.16 6.71 -5.09
CA MET A 57 0.33 5.54 -4.83
C MET A 57 1.14 4.38 -4.26
N GLY A 58 2.23 3.99 -4.92
CA GLY A 58 3.05 2.83 -4.55
C GLY A 58 3.84 3.06 -3.26
N GLY A 59 4.51 4.22 -3.14
CA GLY A 59 5.38 4.54 -2.00
C GLY A 59 4.61 5.03 -0.78
N ILE A 60 3.61 5.90 -0.96
CA ILE A 60 2.87 6.49 0.17
C ILE A 60 1.59 5.70 0.43
N GLY A 61 0.71 5.59 -0.57
CA GLY A 61 -0.60 4.98 -0.42
C GLY A 61 -0.55 3.50 -0.05
N ILE A 62 0.42 2.75 -0.58
CA ILE A 62 0.52 1.30 -0.39
C ILE A 62 1.65 0.95 0.58
N TRP A 63 2.90 1.29 0.27
CA TRP A 63 4.07 0.85 1.03
C TRP A 63 4.15 1.49 2.43
N SER A 64 4.03 2.82 2.54
CA SER A 64 4.08 3.49 3.84
C SER A 64 2.91 3.07 4.73
N MET A 65 1.71 2.93 4.16
CA MET A 65 0.54 2.41 4.87
C MET A 65 0.81 1.02 5.45
N HIS A 66 1.37 0.09 4.64
CA HIS A 66 1.67 -1.27 5.08
C HIS A 66 2.64 -1.29 6.26
N PHE A 67 3.75 -0.56 6.19
CA PHE A 67 4.74 -0.57 7.27
C PHE A 67 4.27 0.16 8.53
N ILE A 68 3.47 1.23 8.40
CA ILE A 68 2.81 1.88 9.53
C ILE A 68 1.74 0.96 10.12
N GLY A 69 0.95 0.28 9.28
CA GLY A 69 -0.03 -0.71 9.71
C GLY A 69 0.61 -1.87 10.47
N ASN A 70 1.73 -2.38 10.00
CA ASN A 70 2.49 -3.41 10.72
C ASN A 70 3.01 -2.95 12.09
N ARG A 71 3.17 -1.65 12.33
CA ARG A 71 3.49 -1.10 13.66
C ARG A 71 2.32 -1.19 14.63
N ALA A 72 1.09 -1.34 14.13
CA ALA A 72 -0.06 -1.58 14.97
C ALA A 72 -0.10 -3.01 15.54
N ILE A 73 0.64 -3.95 14.92
CA ILE A 73 0.72 -5.34 15.37
C ILE A 73 1.68 -5.42 16.54
N VAL A 74 1.14 -5.69 17.72
CA VAL A 74 1.88 -5.86 18.99
C VAL A 74 1.90 -7.33 19.34
N LEU A 75 3.10 -7.91 19.43
CA LEU A 75 3.33 -9.31 19.74
C LEU A 75 3.82 -9.44 21.18
N ASN A 76 3.35 -10.48 21.91
CA ASN A 76 3.78 -10.78 23.29
C ASN A 76 3.78 -9.55 24.22
N ASP A 77 2.63 -8.91 24.41
CA ASP A 77 2.42 -7.78 25.31
C ASP A 77 3.38 -6.58 25.09
N GLY A 78 3.94 -6.46 23.89
CA GLY A 78 4.73 -5.30 23.49
C GLY A 78 6.18 -5.30 23.98
N ASN A 79 6.70 -6.42 24.46
CA ASN A 79 8.12 -6.54 24.83
C ASN A 79 9.02 -6.13 23.66
N ALA A 80 10.02 -5.30 23.90
CA ALA A 80 10.90 -4.75 22.86
C ALA A 80 11.59 -5.83 22.01
N GLY A 81 11.86 -7.01 22.58
CA GLY A 81 12.44 -8.17 21.90
C GLY A 81 11.47 -8.91 20.96
N SER A 82 10.16 -8.74 21.13
CA SER A 82 9.12 -9.44 20.35
C SER A 82 8.67 -8.67 19.10
N GLN A 83 9.22 -7.50 18.85
CA GLN A 83 8.80 -6.66 17.72
C GLN A 83 9.26 -7.23 16.38
N ILE A 84 8.43 -7.06 15.34
CA ILE A 84 8.73 -7.52 13.99
C ILE A 84 9.94 -6.78 13.44
N LEU A 85 10.93 -7.53 12.94
CA LEU A 85 12.15 -7.03 12.30
C LEU A 85 12.12 -7.34 10.80
N TYR A 86 12.50 -6.37 9.99
CA TYR A 86 12.49 -6.49 8.54
C TYR A 86 13.91 -6.52 7.95
N SER A 87 14.08 -7.34 6.94
CA SER A 87 15.28 -7.39 6.09
C SER A 87 15.29 -6.19 5.13
N GLY A 88 16.42 -5.48 5.04
CA GLY A 88 16.54 -4.31 4.16
C GLY A 88 16.31 -4.60 2.68
N GLY A 89 16.74 -5.77 2.20
CA GLY A 89 16.57 -6.17 0.79
C GLY A 89 15.09 -6.33 0.40
N PHE A 90 14.31 -7.08 1.19
CA PHE A 90 12.87 -7.25 0.94
C PHE A 90 12.08 -5.94 1.16
N THR A 91 12.49 -5.13 2.13
CA THR A 91 11.89 -3.81 2.35
C THR A 91 12.07 -2.92 1.13
N ALA A 92 13.27 -2.88 0.54
CA ALA A 92 13.54 -2.13 -0.69
C ALA A 92 12.78 -2.74 -1.89
N ALA A 93 12.79 -4.06 -2.07
CA ALA A 93 12.07 -4.73 -3.15
C ALA A 93 10.56 -4.44 -3.07
N SER A 94 9.97 -4.50 -1.86
CA SER A 94 8.57 -4.19 -1.65
C SER A 94 8.21 -2.72 -1.93
N PHE A 95 9.17 -1.79 -1.82
CA PHE A 95 8.98 -0.39 -2.19
C PHE A 95 8.90 -0.18 -3.71
N PHE A 96 9.84 -0.76 -4.46
CA PHE A 96 9.90 -0.57 -5.91
C PHE A 96 8.83 -1.37 -6.67
N LEU A 97 8.45 -2.54 -6.17
CA LEU A 97 7.49 -3.43 -6.83
C LEU A 97 6.16 -2.73 -7.18
N PRO A 98 5.42 -2.10 -6.23
CA PRO A 98 4.16 -1.44 -6.55
C PRO A 98 4.35 -0.26 -7.49
N ILE A 99 5.45 0.50 -7.38
CA ILE A 99 5.73 1.64 -8.26
C ILE A 99 5.86 1.18 -9.72
N VAL A 100 6.63 0.11 -9.96
CA VAL A 100 6.84 -0.43 -11.32
C VAL A 100 5.56 -1.00 -11.91
N VAL A 101 4.80 -1.78 -11.13
CA VAL A 101 3.55 -2.37 -11.62
C VAL A 101 2.50 -1.29 -11.87
N LEU A 102 2.41 -0.28 -11.00
CA LEU A 102 1.51 0.86 -11.19
C LEU A 102 1.90 1.72 -12.38
N LEU A 103 3.20 1.82 -12.69
CA LEU A 103 3.65 2.54 -13.89
C LEU A 103 3.06 1.91 -15.15
N VAL A 104 3.05 0.59 -15.25
CA VAL A 104 2.41 -0.13 -16.36
C VAL A 104 0.88 0.07 -16.33
N ALA A 105 0.25 -0.10 -15.16
CA ALA A 105 -1.19 0.06 -15.00
C ALA A 105 -1.69 1.46 -15.42
N PHE A 106 -1.05 2.50 -14.91
CA PHE A 106 -1.45 3.89 -15.20
C PHE A 106 -1.01 4.36 -16.59
N TYR A 107 0.04 3.76 -17.16
CA TYR A 107 0.40 3.98 -18.55
C TYR A 107 -0.69 3.42 -19.49
N LEU A 108 -1.15 2.20 -19.27
CA LEU A 108 -2.23 1.58 -20.05
C LEU A 108 -3.51 2.44 -20.03
N LEU A 109 -3.87 3.00 -18.88
CA LEU A 109 -5.02 3.91 -18.76
C LEU A 109 -4.85 5.23 -19.52
N GLY A 110 -3.61 5.66 -19.74
CA GLY A 110 -3.30 6.93 -20.41
C GLY A 110 -3.15 6.84 -21.93
N VAL A 111 -2.95 5.65 -22.48
CA VAL A 111 -2.66 5.42 -23.91
C VAL A 111 -3.92 5.29 -24.75
N VAL A 112 -5.03 4.85 -24.14
CA VAL A 112 -6.25 4.46 -24.85
C VAL A 112 -7.36 5.47 -24.61
N ASP A 113 -8.20 5.66 -25.63
CA ASP A 113 -9.42 6.46 -25.55
C ASP A 113 -10.29 6.06 -24.35
N ARG A 114 -10.76 7.05 -23.62
CA ARG A 114 -11.35 7.08 -22.28
C ARG A 114 -12.58 6.18 -22.02
N GLY A 115 -12.72 5.07 -22.70
CA GLY A 115 -13.94 4.25 -22.58
C GLY A 115 -13.75 2.75 -22.67
N ASN A 116 -12.55 2.27 -22.94
CA ASN A 116 -12.35 0.84 -23.18
C ASN A 116 -12.22 0.06 -21.85
N TRP A 117 -13.24 -0.74 -21.55
CA TRP A 117 -13.34 -1.56 -20.34
C TRP A 117 -12.19 -2.56 -20.18
N TYR A 118 -11.61 -3.06 -21.27
CA TYR A 118 -10.49 -4.00 -21.20
C TYR A 118 -9.26 -3.37 -20.54
N TYR A 119 -8.95 -2.12 -20.87
CA TYR A 119 -7.82 -1.41 -20.26
C TYR A 119 -8.08 -1.02 -18.81
N ILE A 120 -9.31 -0.65 -18.47
CA ILE A 120 -9.71 -0.40 -17.08
C ILE A 120 -9.59 -1.69 -16.26
N ALA A 121 -10.09 -2.81 -16.81
CA ALA A 121 -10.01 -4.11 -16.14
C ALA A 121 -8.55 -4.58 -15.96
N ALA A 122 -7.74 -4.49 -17.02
CA ALA A 122 -6.31 -4.83 -16.95
C ALA A 122 -5.56 -3.96 -15.93
N SER A 123 -5.83 -2.66 -15.92
CA SER A 123 -5.19 -1.74 -14.95
C SER A 123 -5.68 -1.97 -13.53
N GLY A 124 -6.96 -2.30 -13.34
CA GLY A 124 -7.53 -2.69 -12.05
C GLY A 124 -6.88 -3.96 -11.50
N LEU A 125 -6.72 -4.97 -12.37
CA LEU A 125 -6.04 -6.22 -12.02
C LEU A 125 -4.58 -5.96 -11.66
N LEU A 126 -3.84 -5.18 -12.46
CA LEU A 126 -2.45 -4.82 -12.18
C LEU A 126 -2.31 -4.02 -10.88
N THR A 127 -3.22 -3.07 -10.64
CA THR A 127 -3.22 -2.28 -9.39
C THR A 127 -3.48 -3.19 -8.17
N GLY A 128 -4.48 -4.07 -8.25
CA GLY A 128 -4.76 -5.05 -7.20
C GLY A 128 -3.57 -6.00 -6.95
N THR A 129 -2.92 -6.45 -8.02
CA THR A 129 -1.72 -7.28 -7.94
C THR A 129 -0.55 -6.51 -7.31
N ALA A 130 -0.39 -5.21 -7.62
CA ALA A 130 0.63 -4.36 -7.00
C ALA A 130 0.42 -4.25 -5.48
N VAL A 131 -0.83 -4.06 -5.04
CA VAL A 131 -1.18 -3.95 -3.61
C VAL A 131 -0.90 -5.26 -2.88
N CYS A 132 -1.40 -6.39 -3.39
CA CYS A 132 -1.16 -7.72 -2.82
C CYS A 132 0.33 -8.10 -2.85
N GLY A 133 0.97 -7.93 -4.01
CA GLY A 133 2.37 -8.30 -4.19
C GLY A 133 3.29 -7.53 -3.23
N MET A 134 3.06 -6.23 -3.06
CA MET A 134 3.81 -5.43 -2.10
C MET A 134 3.64 -5.97 -0.67
N HIS A 135 2.39 -6.26 -0.25
CA HIS A 135 2.11 -6.77 1.10
C HIS A 135 2.88 -8.07 1.38
N TYR A 136 2.75 -9.07 0.51
CA TYR A 136 3.39 -10.38 0.74
C TYR A 136 4.91 -10.32 0.57
N VAL A 137 5.45 -9.52 -0.36
CA VAL A 137 6.91 -9.30 -0.46
C VAL A 137 7.43 -8.59 0.78
N GLY A 138 6.69 -7.61 1.32
CA GLY A 138 7.01 -6.96 2.58
C GLY A 138 7.02 -7.95 3.75
N GLN A 139 6.05 -8.86 3.81
CA GLN A 139 5.97 -9.90 4.83
C GLN A 139 7.11 -10.93 4.73
N LEU A 140 7.54 -11.29 3.52
CA LEU A 140 8.72 -12.15 3.33
C LEU A 140 10.00 -11.53 3.91
N GLY A 141 10.02 -10.22 4.10
CA GLY A 141 11.10 -9.49 4.74
C GLY A 141 11.19 -9.71 6.26
N ILE A 142 10.20 -10.32 6.90
CA ILE A 142 10.22 -10.56 8.35
C ILE A 142 11.30 -11.59 8.68
N SER A 143 12.26 -11.19 9.53
CA SER A 143 13.48 -11.96 9.79
C SER A 143 13.45 -12.76 11.10
N ASN A 144 12.67 -12.32 12.07
CA ASN A 144 12.65 -12.91 13.42
C ASN A 144 11.49 -13.86 13.69
N TYR A 145 10.55 -14.00 12.75
CA TYR A 145 9.43 -14.94 12.83
C TYR A 145 9.33 -15.79 11.56
N ASN A 146 8.89 -17.03 11.71
CA ASN A 146 8.35 -17.83 10.63
C ASN A 146 6.86 -17.49 10.48
N ILE A 147 6.42 -17.22 9.26
CA ILE A 147 5.08 -16.72 8.98
C ILE A 147 4.28 -17.83 8.30
N GLY A 148 3.11 -18.10 8.83
CA GLY A 148 2.06 -18.89 8.19
C GLY A 148 0.90 -18.00 7.76
N TYR A 149 0.15 -18.42 6.75
CA TYR A 149 -1.03 -17.70 6.27
C TYR A 149 -2.24 -18.60 6.25
N HIS A 150 -3.39 -18.10 6.69
CA HIS A 150 -4.67 -18.73 6.43
C HIS A 150 -5.10 -18.47 4.99
N GLU A 151 -5.29 -19.53 4.20
CA GLU A 151 -5.61 -19.43 2.76
C GLU A 151 -6.83 -18.57 2.49
N GLN A 152 -7.87 -18.68 3.31
CA GLN A 152 -9.09 -17.86 3.18
C GLN A 152 -8.80 -16.35 3.25
N ASN A 153 -7.88 -15.94 4.12
CA ASN A 153 -7.49 -14.53 4.26
C ASN A 153 -6.63 -14.07 3.08
N VAL A 154 -5.79 -14.94 2.53
CA VAL A 154 -5.00 -14.63 1.33
C VAL A 154 -5.91 -14.40 0.14
N VAL A 155 -6.86 -15.31 -0.10
CA VAL A 155 -7.85 -15.21 -1.19
C VAL A 155 -8.75 -13.98 -0.97
N GLY A 156 -9.25 -13.78 0.25
CA GLY A 156 -10.07 -12.61 0.59
C GLY A 156 -9.35 -11.28 0.34
N ALA A 157 -8.09 -11.18 0.76
CA ALA A 157 -7.26 -10.00 0.54
C ALA A 157 -7.03 -9.74 -0.97
N ALA A 158 -6.77 -10.79 -1.76
CA ALA A 158 -6.60 -10.68 -3.21
C ALA A 158 -7.90 -10.20 -3.89
N ILE A 159 -9.05 -10.75 -3.53
CA ILE A 159 -10.35 -10.33 -4.06
C ILE A 159 -10.62 -8.86 -3.72
N ILE A 160 -10.44 -8.47 -2.45
CA ILE A 160 -10.65 -7.07 -2.01
C ILE A 160 -9.78 -6.12 -2.84
N SER A 161 -8.49 -6.41 -2.99
CA SER A 161 -7.57 -5.51 -3.70
C SER A 161 -7.92 -5.36 -5.18
N VAL A 162 -8.25 -6.47 -5.86
CA VAL A 162 -8.57 -6.45 -7.31
C VAL A 162 -9.92 -5.78 -7.57
N VAL A 163 -10.96 -6.21 -6.83
CA VAL A 163 -12.32 -5.68 -7.02
C VAL A 163 -12.38 -4.19 -6.69
N ALA A 164 -11.80 -3.79 -5.56
CA ALA A 164 -11.83 -2.39 -5.15
C ALA A 164 -10.96 -1.50 -6.05
N SER A 165 -9.81 -1.98 -6.52
CA SER A 165 -8.99 -1.25 -7.51
C SER A 165 -9.74 -1.08 -8.83
N PHE A 166 -10.41 -2.13 -9.30
CA PHE A 166 -11.24 -2.05 -10.50
C PHE A 166 -12.38 -1.04 -10.36
N ILE A 167 -13.11 -1.07 -9.24
CA ILE A 167 -14.21 -0.12 -8.97
C ILE A 167 -13.67 1.30 -8.90
N ALA A 168 -12.61 1.55 -8.13
CA ALA A 168 -12.04 2.88 -7.96
C ALA A 168 -11.55 3.47 -9.29
N LEU A 169 -10.84 2.70 -10.10
CA LEU A 169 -10.37 3.14 -11.42
C LEU A 169 -11.53 3.32 -12.40
N SER A 170 -12.56 2.45 -12.36
CA SER A 170 -13.76 2.61 -13.17
C SER A 170 -14.49 3.91 -12.87
N VAL A 171 -14.72 4.19 -11.59
CA VAL A 171 -15.35 5.44 -11.13
C VAL A 171 -14.51 6.64 -11.56
N PHE A 172 -13.20 6.61 -11.31
CA PHE A 172 -12.31 7.72 -11.64
C PHE A 172 -12.26 8.00 -13.15
N PHE A 173 -12.07 6.98 -13.98
CA PHE A 173 -11.88 7.19 -15.43
C PHE A 173 -13.17 7.33 -16.23
N LYS A 174 -14.26 6.67 -15.83
CA LYS A 174 -15.56 6.78 -16.51
C LYS A 174 -16.33 8.04 -16.14
N LEU A 175 -16.22 8.47 -14.89
CA LEU A 175 -16.93 9.65 -14.38
C LEU A 175 -16.04 10.90 -14.38
N ARG A 176 -14.82 10.82 -14.95
CA ARG A 176 -13.85 11.91 -14.94
C ARG A 176 -14.45 13.22 -15.48
N ASP A 177 -15.18 13.17 -16.58
CA ASP A 177 -15.69 14.36 -17.25
C ASP A 177 -16.92 14.98 -16.54
N THR A 178 -17.62 14.21 -15.70
CA THR A 178 -18.83 14.67 -14.99
C THR A 178 -18.67 14.75 -13.47
N TRP A 179 -17.81 13.93 -12.91
CA TRP A 179 -17.68 13.74 -11.47
C TRP A 179 -16.40 14.31 -10.87
N THR A 180 -15.33 14.38 -11.64
CA THR A 180 -14.00 14.72 -11.11
C THR A 180 -13.68 16.21 -11.12
N ASP A 181 -14.53 17.07 -11.69
CA ASP A 181 -14.40 18.51 -11.55
C ASP A 181 -14.58 18.99 -10.09
N SER A 182 -15.22 18.19 -9.26
CA SER A 182 -15.42 18.48 -7.85
C SER A 182 -14.36 17.82 -6.99
N TRP A 183 -13.60 18.63 -6.25
CA TRP A 183 -12.54 18.15 -5.35
C TRP A 183 -13.03 17.13 -4.31
N TRP A 184 -14.24 17.30 -3.77
CA TRP A 184 -14.79 16.40 -2.76
C TRP A 184 -15.11 15.00 -3.33
N LYS A 185 -15.52 14.91 -4.60
CA LYS A 185 -15.78 13.63 -5.26
C LYS A 185 -14.49 12.85 -5.52
N ARG A 186 -13.40 13.56 -5.91
CA ARG A 186 -12.06 12.97 -6.00
C ARG A 186 -11.58 12.47 -4.64
N SER A 187 -11.80 13.26 -3.59
CA SER A 187 -11.47 12.86 -2.22
C SER A 187 -12.26 11.65 -1.76
N LEU A 188 -13.52 11.53 -2.15
CA LEU A 188 -14.35 10.35 -1.88
C LEU A 188 -13.79 9.11 -2.61
N CYS A 189 -13.44 9.22 -3.89
CA CYS A 189 -12.77 8.13 -4.62
C CYS A 189 -11.46 7.73 -3.96
N ALA A 190 -10.66 8.70 -3.52
CA ALA A 190 -9.41 8.45 -2.81
C ALA A 190 -9.66 7.75 -1.47
N ALA A 191 -10.70 8.13 -0.72
CA ALA A 191 -11.07 7.49 0.54
C ALA A 191 -11.49 6.02 0.34
N VAL A 192 -12.26 5.74 -0.72
CA VAL A 192 -12.63 4.35 -1.07
C VAL A 192 -11.39 3.54 -1.45
N LEU A 193 -10.48 4.11 -2.25
CA LEU A 193 -9.24 3.44 -2.64
C LEU A 193 -8.32 3.18 -1.44
N ALA A 194 -8.15 4.17 -0.55
CA ALA A 194 -7.41 4.01 0.70
C ALA A 194 -8.05 2.96 1.62
N GLY A 195 -9.39 2.94 1.69
CA GLY A 195 -10.16 1.92 2.39
C GLY A 195 -9.93 0.51 1.84
N ALA A 196 -9.84 0.40 0.52
CA ALA A 196 -9.53 -0.86 -0.15
C ALA A 196 -8.11 -1.36 0.15
N VAL A 197 -7.11 -0.49 0.06
CA VAL A 197 -5.71 -0.82 0.38
C VAL A 197 -5.59 -1.24 1.85
N SER A 198 -6.21 -0.49 2.76
CA SER A 198 -6.23 -0.82 4.19
C SER A 198 -7.02 -2.10 4.48
N GLY A 199 -8.17 -2.29 3.84
CA GLY A 199 -9.00 -3.49 3.97
C GLY A 199 -8.26 -4.74 3.55
N MET A 200 -7.56 -4.70 2.41
CA MET A 200 -6.69 -5.80 1.97
C MET A 200 -5.61 -6.09 3.01
N HIS A 201 -4.88 -5.04 3.45
CA HIS A 201 -3.80 -5.18 4.43
C HIS A 201 -4.28 -5.84 5.72
N TRP A 202 -5.39 -5.38 6.29
CA TRP A 202 -5.91 -5.91 7.55
C TRP A 202 -6.52 -7.30 7.40
N THR A 203 -7.16 -7.61 6.27
CA THR A 203 -7.65 -8.97 5.97
C THR A 203 -6.48 -9.94 5.92
N ALA A 204 -5.38 -9.58 5.27
CA ALA A 204 -4.16 -10.39 5.21
C ALA A 204 -3.45 -10.48 6.58
N ALA A 205 -3.36 -9.36 7.31
CA ALA A 205 -2.67 -9.29 8.60
C ALA A 205 -3.36 -10.15 9.67
N VAL A 206 -4.70 -10.13 9.74
CA VAL A 206 -5.48 -10.98 10.66
C VAL A 206 -5.31 -12.47 10.33
N GLY A 207 -5.11 -12.80 9.04
CA GLY A 207 -4.83 -14.18 8.61
C GLY A 207 -3.37 -14.61 8.74
N THR A 208 -2.49 -13.76 9.28
CA THR A 208 -1.05 -14.07 9.44
C THR A 208 -0.78 -14.67 10.80
N VAL A 209 -0.14 -15.85 10.83
CA VAL A 209 0.27 -16.56 12.04
C VAL A 209 1.77 -16.40 12.23
N TYR A 210 2.18 -16.01 13.44
CA TYR A 210 3.58 -15.76 13.79
C TYR A 210 4.12 -16.89 14.67
N HIS A 211 5.18 -17.57 14.20
CA HIS A 211 5.90 -18.60 14.96
C HIS A 211 7.31 -18.12 15.28
N TYR A 212 7.71 -18.24 16.53
CA TYR A 212 9.01 -17.74 16.99
C TYR A 212 10.17 -18.49 16.32
N ARG A 213 11.18 -17.76 15.82
CA ARG A 213 12.34 -18.32 15.13
C ARG A 213 13.56 -18.45 16.08
N GLY A 214 13.35 -18.93 17.28
CA GLY A 214 14.39 -19.51 18.17
C GLY A 214 15.60 -18.68 18.60
N THR A 215 15.88 -17.52 18.04
CA THR A 215 17.00 -16.65 18.45
C THR A 215 16.60 -15.19 18.47
N LEU A 216 16.35 -14.68 19.68
CA LEU A 216 16.18 -13.25 19.91
C LEU A 216 17.52 -12.54 19.70
N LYS A 217 17.77 -12.03 18.51
CA LYS A 217 18.68 -10.89 18.36
C LYS A 217 17.91 -9.67 18.83
N ALA A 218 18.42 -8.98 19.85
CA ALA A 218 17.88 -7.71 20.30
C ALA A 218 17.69 -6.79 19.07
N PRO A 219 16.49 -6.19 18.88
CA PRO A 219 16.25 -5.34 17.73
C PRO A 219 17.23 -4.19 17.77
N SER A 220 17.96 -3.97 16.69
CA SER A 220 18.62 -2.70 16.51
C SER A 220 17.52 -1.64 16.40
N THR A 221 17.44 -0.72 17.36
CA THR A 221 16.54 0.45 17.38
C THR A 221 16.58 1.20 16.03
N ARG A 222 17.71 1.14 15.36
CA ARG A 222 18.01 1.76 14.09
C ARG A 222 17.09 1.33 12.91
N SER A 223 16.68 0.07 12.82
CA SER A 223 15.81 -0.42 11.73
C SER A 223 14.37 0.09 11.85
N ARG A 224 13.88 0.32 13.07
CA ARG A 224 12.52 0.81 13.33
C ARG A 224 12.38 2.29 13.01
N GLU A 225 13.37 3.09 13.42
CA GLU A 225 13.39 4.53 13.18
C GLU A 225 13.54 4.85 11.69
N GLN A 226 14.37 4.09 10.95
CA GLN A 226 14.57 4.30 9.53
C GLN A 226 13.28 4.17 8.73
N THR A 227 12.43 3.17 9.00
CA THR A 227 11.16 3.01 8.29
C THR A 227 10.21 4.19 8.54
N VAL A 228 10.13 4.66 9.78
CA VAL A 228 9.30 5.83 10.14
C VAL A 228 9.83 7.10 9.48
N ILE A 229 11.15 7.29 9.46
CA ILE A 229 11.79 8.44 8.79
C ILE A 229 11.49 8.43 7.29
N VAL A 230 11.64 7.28 6.61
CA VAL A 230 11.33 7.16 5.18
C VAL A 230 9.86 7.46 4.91
N CYS A 231 8.94 6.92 5.72
CA CYS A 231 7.52 7.23 5.59
C CYS A 231 7.24 8.73 5.78
N ALA A 232 7.86 9.37 6.78
CA ALA A 232 7.69 10.79 7.05
C ALA A 232 8.24 11.66 5.91
N VAL A 233 9.38 11.30 5.34
CA VAL A 233 9.98 11.98 4.19
C VAL A 233 9.08 11.87 2.96
N LEU A 234 8.56 10.68 2.66
CA LEU A 234 7.65 10.47 1.51
C LEU A 234 6.36 11.28 1.64
N VAL A 235 5.77 11.32 2.84
CA VAL A 235 4.57 12.14 3.11
C VAL A 235 4.89 13.64 2.98
N SER A 236 6.07 14.08 3.42
CA SER A 236 6.49 15.49 3.29
C SER A 236 6.71 15.91 1.85
N ILE A 237 7.28 15.04 1.01
CA ILE A 237 7.45 15.28 -0.42
C ILE A 237 6.10 15.45 -1.12
N SER A 238 5.09 14.65 -0.74
CA SER A 238 3.75 14.80 -1.34
C SER A 238 3.10 16.14 -1.03
N ARG A 239 3.35 16.72 0.14
CA ARG A 239 2.86 18.08 0.49
C ARG A 239 3.48 19.16 -0.39
N LEU A 240 4.79 19.11 -0.64
CA LEU A 240 5.47 20.10 -1.48
C LEU A 240 4.93 20.11 -2.93
N GLN A 241 4.40 18.98 -3.42
CA GLN A 241 3.77 18.92 -4.73
C GLN A 241 2.39 19.59 -4.79
N PHE A 242 1.71 19.74 -3.65
CA PHE A 242 0.44 20.49 -3.57
C PHE A 242 0.64 22.00 -3.55
N ASP A 243 1.71 22.48 -2.90
CA ASP A 243 1.94 23.92 -2.69
C ASP A 243 2.47 24.64 -3.95
N HIS A 244 2.96 23.91 -4.95
CA HIS A 244 3.54 24.44 -6.20
C HIS A 244 2.71 24.09 -7.46
N GLY A 245 1.49 23.63 -7.35
CA GLY A 245 0.57 23.28 -8.43
C GLY A 245 -0.71 24.08 -8.37
#